data_287b5714d21b5dfca4330e602b97b153
#
_entry.id   287b5714d21b5dfca4330e602b97b153
#
_cell.length_a   1.000
_cell.length_b   1.000
_cell.length_c   1.000
_cell.angle_alpha   90.00
_cell.angle_beta   90.00
_cell.angle_gamma   90.00
#
_symmetry.space_group_name_H-M   'P 1'
#
loop_
_entity.id
_entity.type
_entity.pdbx_description
1 polymer ?
#
loop_
_entity_poly.entity_id
_entity_poly.type
_entity_poly.pdbx_seq_one_letter_code
_entity_poly.pdbx_strand_id
1 'polypeptide(L)'
;MALKVKKSSLPNAGKGLFTTTPIKKGERVIEYLGEIIDWKEYEKRVERDEDGYLFFINKKHCIDAFNTPEHLARYANDAEGLSKVKGLKNNAEYQIVDKNKCFIVAKKDIEKNSEIFVSYTKEYWDCIRYNIKLKKEGKR
;
A
#
# COMPACT_ATOMS: atom_id res chain seq x y z
N MET A 1 5.73 4.37 18.81
CA MET A 1 5.96 4.80 17.40
C MET A 1 4.80 5.68 16.98
N ALA A 2 5.08 6.90 16.54
CA ALA A 2 4.03 7.85 16.17
C ALA A 2 3.99 8.02 14.64
N LEU A 3 2.81 7.86 14.06
CA LEU A 3 2.58 7.97 12.63
C LEU A 3 1.62 9.11 12.34
N LYS A 4 1.76 9.74 11.19
CA LYS A 4 0.80 10.72 10.72
C LYS A 4 0.64 10.67 9.21
N VAL A 5 -0.48 11.19 8.73
CA VAL A 5 -0.81 11.27 7.32
C VAL A 5 -0.73 12.73 6.89
N LYS A 6 -0.03 12.99 5.80
CA LYS A 6 0.05 14.31 5.17
C LYS A 6 0.35 14.14 3.69
N LYS A 7 0.38 15.23 2.93
CA LYS A 7 0.68 15.17 1.50
C LYS A 7 1.99 14.43 1.24
N SER A 8 1.94 13.43 0.35
CA SER A 8 3.12 12.66 -0.05
C SER A 8 4.13 13.54 -0.79
N SER A 9 5.41 13.21 -0.65
CA SER A 9 6.48 13.81 -1.46
C SER A 9 6.50 13.29 -2.89
N LEU A 10 5.76 12.20 -3.19
CA LEU A 10 5.63 11.69 -4.55
C LEU A 10 4.58 12.48 -5.33
N PRO A 11 4.85 12.84 -6.60
CA PRO A 11 3.88 13.57 -7.41
C PRO A 11 2.64 12.71 -7.69
N ASN A 12 1.47 13.33 -7.63
CA ASN A 12 0.18 12.69 -7.93
C ASN A 12 -0.17 11.49 -7.02
N ALA A 13 0.52 11.32 -5.90
CA ALA A 13 0.26 10.22 -4.97
C ALA A 13 -0.74 10.59 -3.86
N GLY A 14 -1.17 11.85 -3.81
CA GLY A 14 -2.08 12.32 -2.77
C GLY A 14 -1.43 12.33 -1.40
N LYS A 15 -2.05 11.65 -0.43
CA LYS A 15 -1.53 11.56 0.94
C LYS A 15 -0.51 10.45 1.07
N GLY A 16 0.40 10.59 2.03
CA GLY A 16 1.39 9.58 2.38
C GLY A 16 1.43 9.34 3.88
N LEU A 17 2.10 8.27 4.28
CA LEU A 17 2.29 7.88 5.67
C LEU A 17 3.68 8.31 6.13
N PHE A 18 3.75 9.03 7.25
CA PHE A 18 5.01 9.56 7.80
C PHE A 18 5.20 9.09 9.23
N THR A 19 6.45 8.90 9.64
CA THR A 19 6.77 8.66 11.06
C THR A 19 7.28 9.94 11.69
N THR A 20 6.88 10.19 12.96
CA THR A 20 7.39 11.32 13.74
C THR A 20 8.55 10.90 14.66
N THR A 21 8.86 9.60 14.71
CA THR A 21 9.95 9.03 15.52
C THR A 21 10.83 8.13 14.67
N PRO A 22 12.12 7.94 15.03
CA PRO A 22 12.97 7.00 14.28
C PRO A 22 12.44 5.57 14.37
N ILE A 23 12.61 4.80 13.29
CA ILE A 23 12.24 3.39 13.23
C ILE A 23 13.49 2.60 12.84
N LYS A 24 13.76 1.50 13.55
CA LYS A 24 14.92 0.65 13.25
C LYS A 24 14.57 -0.43 12.25
N LYS A 25 15.53 -0.83 11.45
CA LYS A 25 15.41 -1.97 10.53
C LYS A 25 14.83 -3.18 11.28
N GLY A 26 13.82 -3.79 10.68
CA GLY A 26 13.16 -4.98 11.23
C GLY A 26 11.99 -4.69 12.15
N GLU A 27 11.78 -3.44 12.57
CA GLU A 27 10.62 -3.09 13.38
C GLU A 27 9.35 -3.13 12.55
N ARG A 28 8.27 -3.62 13.15
CA ARG A 28 6.93 -3.50 12.56
C ARG A 28 6.46 -2.06 12.69
N VAL A 29 6.12 -1.45 11.55
CA VAL A 29 5.64 -0.08 11.51
C VAL A 29 4.17 -0.02 11.88
N ILE A 30 3.34 -0.81 11.20
CA ILE A 30 1.89 -0.82 11.40
C ILE A 30 1.30 -2.07 10.75
N GLU A 31 0.17 -2.55 11.27
CA GLU A 31 -0.61 -3.60 10.62
C GLU A 31 -1.50 -3.00 9.54
N TYR A 32 -1.57 -3.66 8.37
CA TYR A 32 -2.48 -3.28 7.29
C TYR A 32 -3.87 -3.80 7.64
N LEU A 33 -4.71 -2.91 8.14
CA LEU A 33 -6.06 -3.23 8.58
C LEU A 33 -7.09 -2.70 7.59
N GLY A 34 -8.21 -3.41 7.49
CA GLY A 34 -9.32 -3.04 6.65
C GLY A 34 -10.40 -4.11 6.74
N GLU A 35 -11.37 -4.01 5.86
CA GLU A 35 -12.42 -5.01 5.74
C GLU A 35 -11.85 -6.32 5.20
N ILE A 36 -12.21 -7.46 5.79
CA ILE A 36 -11.79 -8.77 5.30
C ILE A 36 -12.85 -9.28 4.32
N ILE A 37 -12.41 -9.55 3.10
CA ILE A 37 -13.29 -10.04 2.04
C ILE A 37 -12.66 -11.28 1.40
N ASP A 38 -13.49 -12.06 0.69
CA ASP A 38 -12.99 -13.22 -0.06
C ASP A 38 -12.63 -12.84 -1.50
N TRP A 39 -12.10 -13.81 -2.25
CA TRP A 39 -11.68 -13.60 -3.63
C TRP A 39 -12.83 -13.17 -4.55
N LYS A 40 -14.04 -13.68 -4.32
CA LYS A 40 -15.19 -13.32 -5.15
C LYS A 40 -15.56 -11.84 -5.00
N GLU A 41 -15.58 -11.36 -3.76
CA GLU A 41 -15.84 -9.94 -3.51
C GLU A 41 -14.69 -9.06 -3.99
N TYR A 42 -13.45 -9.53 -3.86
CA TYR A 42 -12.28 -8.86 -4.38
C TYR A 42 -12.42 -8.61 -5.89
N GLU A 43 -12.78 -9.65 -6.66
CA GLU A 43 -12.97 -9.51 -8.11
C GLU A 43 -14.07 -8.50 -8.45
N LYS A 44 -15.18 -8.49 -7.73
CA LYS A 44 -16.26 -7.54 -7.94
C LYS A 44 -15.80 -6.11 -7.73
N ARG A 45 -14.98 -5.86 -6.70
CA ARG A 45 -14.45 -4.53 -6.40
C ARG A 45 -13.46 -4.07 -7.46
N VAL A 46 -12.63 -4.96 -7.97
CA VAL A 46 -11.73 -4.67 -9.09
C VAL A 46 -12.55 -4.26 -10.33
N GLU A 47 -13.64 -4.97 -10.64
CA GLU A 47 -14.50 -4.64 -11.77
C GLU A 47 -15.14 -3.27 -11.64
N ARG A 48 -15.42 -2.81 -10.40
CA ARG A 48 -16.01 -1.50 -10.14
C ARG A 48 -14.97 -0.39 -9.98
N ASP A 49 -13.70 -0.65 -10.24
CA ASP A 49 -12.59 0.28 -10.01
C ASP A 49 -12.46 0.74 -8.55
N GLU A 50 -12.85 -0.11 -7.61
CA GLU A 50 -12.77 0.14 -6.16
C GLU A 50 -11.59 -0.60 -5.52
N ASP A 51 -10.50 -0.79 -6.27
CA ASP A 51 -9.37 -1.63 -5.90
C ASP A 51 -8.14 -0.86 -5.39
N GLY A 52 -8.29 0.45 -5.16
CA GLY A 52 -7.15 1.30 -4.77
C GLY A 52 -6.49 0.94 -3.44
N TYR A 53 -7.20 0.26 -2.54
CA TYR A 53 -6.71 -0.12 -1.22
C TYR A 53 -6.89 -1.61 -0.94
N LEU A 54 -6.97 -2.41 -1.99
CA LEU A 54 -7.10 -3.87 -1.87
C LEU A 54 -5.72 -4.50 -1.71
N PHE A 55 -5.61 -5.43 -0.77
CA PHE A 55 -4.42 -6.23 -0.56
C PHE A 55 -4.81 -7.71 -0.53
N PHE A 56 -4.24 -8.47 -1.46
CA PHE A 56 -4.51 -9.91 -1.57
C PHE A 56 -3.52 -10.69 -0.72
N ILE A 57 -4.01 -11.43 0.29
CA ILE A 57 -3.20 -12.36 1.07
C ILE A 57 -3.38 -13.77 0.52
N ASN A 58 -4.63 -14.25 0.48
CA ASN A 58 -5.00 -15.52 -0.12
C ASN A 58 -6.49 -15.47 -0.49
N LYS A 59 -7.03 -16.54 -1.08
CA LYS A 59 -8.41 -16.56 -1.57
C LYS A 59 -9.48 -16.32 -0.50
N LYS A 60 -9.18 -16.62 0.76
CA LYS A 60 -10.13 -16.46 1.87
C LYS A 60 -9.92 -15.13 2.61
N HIS A 61 -8.77 -14.50 2.43
CA HIS A 61 -8.38 -13.31 3.18
C HIS A 61 -7.81 -12.26 2.23
N CYS A 62 -8.66 -11.36 1.80
CA CYS A 62 -8.26 -10.13 1.11
C CYS A 62 -8.62 -8.97 2.02
N ILE A 63 -7.80 -7.93 2.05
CA ILE A 63 -8.03 -6.77 2.91
C ILE A 63 -8.39 -5.58 2.04
N ASP A 64 -9.51 -4.91 2.35
CA ASP A 64 -9.91 -3.68 1.69
C ASP A 64 -9.98 -2.55 2.69
N ALA A 65 -9.08 -1.58 2.56
CA ALA A 65 -9.04 -0.41 3.43
C ALA A 65 -9.77 0.80 2.85
N PHE A 66 -10.54 0.65 1.78
CA PHE A 66 -11.23 1.76 1.12
C PHE A 66 -12.20 2.47 2.07
N ASN A 67 -13.01 1.69 2.81
CA ASN A 67 -14.02 2.23 3.72
C ASN A 67 -13.52 2.39 5.16
N THR A 68 -12.21 2.27 5.39
CA THR A 68 -11.61 2.33 6.73
C THR A 68 -10.46 3.35 6.77
N PRO A 69 -10.73 4.64 6.49
CA PRO A 69 -9.67 5.66 6.42
C PRO A 69 -8.94 5.91 7.75
N GLU A 70 -9.52 5.48 8.86
CA GLU A 70 -8.90 5.54 10.19
C GLU A 70 -7.69 4.59 10.32
N HIS A 71 -7.58 3.58 9.47
CA HIS A 71 -6.43 2.66 9.46
C HIS A 71 -5.35 3.22 8.54
N LEU A 72 -4.26 3.69 9.11
CA LEU A 72 -3.28 4.53 8.41
C LEU A 72 -2.38 3.80 7.42
N ALA A 73 -2.24 2.47 7.54
CA ALA A 73 -1.36 1.70 6.66
C ALA A 73 -1.71 1.87 5.17
N ARG A 74 -2.96 2.13 4.85
CA ARG A 74 -3.42 2.33 3.48
C ARG A 74 -2.78 3.53 2.77
N TYR A 75 -2.19 4.45 3.53
CA TYR A 75 -1.60 5.66 2.97
C TYR A 75 -0.13 5.50 2.59
N ALA A 76 0.50 4.36 2.88
CA ALA A 76 1.88 4.11 2.47
C ALA A 76 1.96 3.96 0.95
N ASN A 77 2.83 4.73 0.31
CA ASN A 77 3.00 4.73 -1.14
C ASN A 77 4.23 3.92 -1.55
N ASP A 78 4.31 3.57 -2.84
CA ASP A 78 5.46 2.89 -3.43
C ASP A 78 6.33 3.92 -4.15
N ALA A 79 7.53 4.18 -3.63
CA ALA A 79 8.46 5.15 -4.21
C ALA A 79 9.08 4.70 -5.53
N GLU A 80 8.97 3.42 -5.86
CA GLU A 80 9.56 2.81 -7.04
C GLU A 80 8.50 2.38 -8.07
N GLY A 81 7.25 2.84 -7.89
CA GLY A 81 6.14 2.56 -8.79
C GLY A 81 5.92 3.63 -9.86
N LEU A 82 4.65 3.92 -10.17
CA LEU A 82 4.29 4.85 -11.25
C LEU A 82 4.66 6.31 -10.97
N SER A 83 4.72 6.70 -9.69
CA SER A 83 5.06 8.07 -9.27
C SER A 83 6.54 8.20 -8.90
N LYS A 84 7.38 7.35 -9.46
CA LYS A 84 8.81 7.29 -9.14
C LYS A 84 9.50 8.65 -9.26
N VAL A 85 10.29 8.99 -8.25
CA VAL A 85 11.13 10.20 -8.20
C VAL A 85 12.56 9.78 -7.96
N LYS A 86 13.51 10.36 -8.73
CA LYS A 86 14.93 10.08 -8.57
C LYS A 86 15.38 10.36 -7.14
N GLY A 87 16.08 9.42 -6.53
CA GLY A 87 16.60 9.55 -5.19
C GLY A 87 15.69 9.06 -4.08
N LEU A 88 14.40 8.82 -4.36
CA LEU A 88 13.49 8.23 -3.39
C LEU A 88 13.43 6.72 -3.58
N LYS A 89 13.56 6.00 -2.48
CA LYS A 89 13.58 4.53 -2.45
C LYS A 89 12.60 4.02 -1.41
N ASN A 90 12.10 2.81 -1.63
CA ASN A 90 11.29 2.14 -0.61
C ASN A 90 12.14 1.80 0.61
N ASN A 91 11.58 2.04 1.79
CA ASN A 91 12.24 1.81 3.08
C ASN A 91 11.51 0.81 3.97
N ALA A 92 10.42 0.25 3.47
CA ALA A 92 9.61 -0.73 4.17
C ALA A 92 9.08 -1.76 3.20
N GLU A 93 8.52 -2.85 3.74
CA GLU A 93 7.96 -3.93 2.94
C GLU A 93 6.75 -4.52 3.63
N TYR A 94 5.86 -5.15 2.87
CA TYR A 94 4.76 -5.92 3.43
C TYR A 94 5.25 -7.30 3.83
N GLN A 95 4.86 -7.74 5.03
CA GLN A 95 5.10 -9.10 5.51
C GLN A 95 3.79 -9.74 5.93
N ILE A 96 3.53 -10.93 5.40
CA ILE A 96 2.35 -11.72 5.75
C ILE A 96 2.71 -12.62 6.93
N VAL A 97 1.90 -12.56 7.99
CA VAL A 97 2.11 -13.32 9.23
C VAL A 97 0.87 -14.17 9.48
N ASP A 98 1.08 -15.42 9.93
CA ASP A 98 0.00 -16.37 10.27
C ASP A 98 -1.03 -16.56 9.16
N LYS A 99 -0.64 -16.40 7.90
CA LYS A 99 -1.45 -16.60 6.70
C LYS A 99 -2.64 -15.64 6.52
N ASN A 100 -2.89 -14.75 7.49
CA ASN A 100 -4.08 -13.88 7.44
C ASN A 100 -3.85 -12.45 7.92
N LYS A 101 -2.61 -12.10 8.25
CA LYS A 101 -2.27 -10.75 8.69
C LYS A 101 -1.17 -10.18 7.82
N CYS A 102 -1.21 -8.88 7.61
CA CYS A 102 -0.20 -8.17 6.84
C CYS A 102 0.34 -7.00 7.67
N PHE A 103 1.66 -6.92 7.79
CA PHE A 103 2.33 -5.80 8.47
C PHE A 103 3.24 -5.06 7.51
N ILE A 104 3.36 -3.75 7.69
CA ILE A 104 4.44 -2.98 7.08
C ILE A 104 5.62 -3.05 8.04
N VAL A 105 6.78 -3.48 7.55
CA VAL A 105 7.99 -3.69 8.34
C VAL A 105 9.12 -2.87 7.72
N ALA A 106 9.90 -2.18 8.56
CA ALA A 106 11.05 -1.40 8.08
C ALA A 106 12.13 -2.34 7.54
N LYS A 107 12.56 -2.13 6.30
CA LYS A 107 13.65 -2.92 5.72
C LYS A 107 15.01 -2.24 5.85
N LYS A 108 15.03 -1.05 6.42
CA LYS A 108 16.22 -0.30 6.81
C LYS A 108 15.82 0.71 7.89
N ASP A 109 16.81 1.35 8.51
CA ASP A 109 16.52 2.41 9.48
C ASP A 109 15.80 3.57 8.80
N ILE A 110 14.76 4.09 9.45
CA ILE A 110 13.96 5.21 8.94
C ILE A 110 14.10 6.37 9.92
N GLU A 111 14.52 7.53 9.43
CA GLU A 111 14.70 8.71 10.26
C GLU A 111 13.36 9.33 10.65
N LYS A 112 13.34 10.08 11.75
CA LYS A 112 12.15 10.83 12.16
C LYS A 112 11.73 11.80 11.05
N ASN A 113 10.43 12.04 10.93
CA ASN A 113 9.80 12.92 9.94
C ASN A 113 9.96 12.46 8.49
N SER A 114 10.34 11.20 8.29
CA SER A 114 10.44 10.61 6.95
C SER A 114 9.12 9.98 6.51
N GLU A 115 8.90 10.00 5.21
CA GLU A 115 7.79 9.28 4.61
C GLU A 115 8.12 7.79 4.56
N ILE A 116 7.11 6.96 4.84
CA ILE A 116 7.23 5.50 4.76
C ILE A 116 6.81 5.07 3.36
N PHE A 117 7.74 4.47 2.63
CA PHE A 117 7.51 3.94 1.29
C PHE A 117 7.62 2.43 1.32
N VAL A 118 6.63 1.76 0.77
CA VAL A 118 6.54 0.31 0.77
C VAL A 118 6.47 -0.20 -0.66
N SER A 119 7.15 -1.33 -0.92
CA SER A 119 7.11 -1.96 -2.24
C SER A 119 5.80 -2.70 -2.43
N TYR A 120 4.96 -2.23 -3.35
CA TYR A 120 3.81 -2.99 -3.80
C TYR A 120 4.33 -4.17 -4.63
N THR A 121 3.56 -5.26 -4.70
CA THR A 121 4.00 -6.43 -5.46
C THR A 121 4.03 -6.14 -6.97
N LYS A 122 4.84 -6.92 -7.68
CA LYS A 122 4.90 -6.85 -9.14
C LYS A 122 3.50 -7.07 -9.73
N GLU A 123 2.76 -8.01 -9.20
CA GLU A 123 1.40 -8.34 -9.64
C GLU A 123 0.45 -7.15 -9.50
N TYR A 124 0.56 -6.39 -8.39
CA TYR A 124 -0.24 -5.18 -8.20
C TYR A 124 0.02 -4.17 -9.32
N TRP A 125 1.30 -3.85 -9.58
CA TRP A 125 1.65 -2.87 -10.61
C TRP A 125 1.31 -3.34 -12.01
N ASP A 126 1.47 -4.64 -12.29
CA ASP A 126 1.10 -5.21 -13.59
C ASP A 126 -0.41 -5.07 -13.82
N CYS A 127 -1.22 -5.33 -12.79
CA CYS A 127 -2.66 -5.17 -12.84
C CYS A 127 -3.06 -3.70 -13.12
N ILE A 128 -2.43 -2.76 -12.42
CA ILE A 128 -2.69 -1.33 -12.62
C ILE A 128 -2.35 -0.90 -14.05
N ARG A 129 -1.21 -1.31 -14.58
CA ARG A 129 -0.80 -0.98 -15.95
C ARG A 129 -1.75 -1.57 -16.98
N TYR A 130 -2.18 -2.79 -16.76
CA TYR A 130 -3.17 -3.47 -17.63
C TYR A 130 -4.49 -2.71 -17.63
N ASN A 131 -4.99 -2.30 -16.49
CA ASN A 131 -6.23 -1.55 -16.38
C ASN A 131 -6.14 -0.19 -17.08
N ILE A 132 -5.01 0.51 -16.98
CA ILE A 132 -4.77 1.76 -17.69
C ILE A 132 -4.85 1.53 -19.20
N LYS A 133 -4.23 0.46 -19.69
CA LYS A 133 -4.27 0.09 -21.10
C LYS A 133 -5.70 -0.16 -21.59
N LEU A 134 -6.49 -0.92 -20.82
CA LEU A 134 -7.89 -1.19 -21.17
C LEU A 134 -8.73 0.08 -21.25
N LYS A 135 -8.53 1.00 -20.32
CA LYS A 135 -9.24 2.30 -20.35
C LYS A 135 -8.90 3.11 -21.59
N LYS A 136 -7.63 3.15 -21.98
CA LYS A 136 -7.19 3.84 -23.21
C LYS A 136 -7.79 3.24 -24.47
N GLU A 137 -8.01 1.93 -24.48
CA GLU A 137 -8.58 1.21 -25.61
C GLU A 137 -10.12 1.21 -25.60
N GLY A 138 -10.74 1.84 -24.60
CA GLY A 138 -12.20 1.86 -24.44
C GLY A 138 -12.81 0.52 -24.09
N LYS A 139 -12.03 -0.42 -23.54
CA LYS A 139 -12.46 -1.78 -23.23
C LYS A 139 -12.90 -1.98 -21.78
N ARG A 140 -12.86 -0.91 -20.97
CA ARG A 140 -13.20 -1.00 -19.56
C ARG A 140 -13.95 0.23 -19.07
#